data_21b6ce2bb346520c741a8cd7489cfacb
#
_entry.id   21b6ce2bb346520c741a8cd7489cfacb
#
_cell.length_a   1.000
_cell.length_b   1.000
_cell.length_c   1.000
_cell.angle_alpha   90.00
_cell.angle_beta   90.00
_cell.angle_gamma   90.00
#
_symmetry.space_group_name_H-M   'P 1'
#
loop_
_entity.id
_entity.type
_entity.pdbx_description
1 polymer ?
#
loop_
_entity_poly.entity_id
_entity_poly.type
_entity_poly.pdbx_seq_one_letter_code
_entity_poly.pdbx_strand_id
1 'polypeptide(L)'
;EVGAFLLADISHPSGLIAKKFLSDPMPHCHVVTTTTHKTLRGARGGLIMIGKDYENPFGLKFKNGNLKMMSKLVDLAVFPGNQGGPLEHVIAAKAVGFGEALDDSFYNYIERVKNNASTMCNEFISRGYNVVSNGTDNHLMLIDLRNKNITGKDAESALVKADITANKNMVPYDDKSPFITSGIRFGTPAITTRGLVESDIKNVVEMIDKVILNHDNENVLNEVKKDVNQMM
;
A
#
# COMPACT_ATOMS: atom_id res chain seq x y z
N GLU A 1 18.03 10.77 19.91
CA GLU A 1 19.35 11.43 19.99
C GLU A 1 19.28 12.89 19.51
N VAL A 2 18.39 13.22 18.57
CA VAL A 2 18.23 14.58 18.03
C VAL A 2 17.04 15.34 18.63
N GLY A 3 16.32 14.78 19.59
CA GLY A 3 15.15 15.40 20.23
C GLY A 3 13.94 15.63 19.33
N ALA A 4 13.90 14.98 18.16
CA ALA A 4 12.80 15.11 17.21
C ALA A 4 11.66 14.16 17.53
N PHE A 5 10.45 14.56 17.16
CA PHE A 5 9.26 13.70 17.17
C PHE A 5 9.37 12.67 16.06
N LEU A 6 9.12 11.39 16.37
CA LEU A 6 9.07 10.33 15.38
C LEU A 6 7.63 9.86 15.20
N LEU A 7 7.11 10.03 13.99
CA LEU A 7 5.84 9.48 13.53
C LEU A 7 6.10 8.45 12.43
N ALA A 8 5.49 7.27 12.56
CA ALA A 8 5.50 6.27 11.49
C ALA A 8 4.10 6.15 10.87
N ASP A 9 3.98 6.37 9.57
CA ASP A 9 2.80 5.96 8.81
C ASP A 9 3.00 4.57 8.24
N ILE A 10 2.21 3.62 8.72
CA ILE A 10 2.27 2.22 8.31
C ILE A 10 1.09 1.82 7.42
N SER A 11 0.46 2.77 6.77
CA SER A 11 -0.76 2.55 5.99
C SER A 11 -0.65 1.43 4.96
N HIS A 12 0.48 1.30 4.29
CA HIS A 12 0.71 0.25 3.31
C HIS A 12 1.08 -1.10 3.95
N PRO A 13 2.09 -1.19 4.85
CA PRO A 13 2.57 -2.46 5.39
C PRO A 13 1.82 -2.96 6.63
N SER A 14 0.77 -2.29 7.09
CA SER A 14 0.11 -2.60 8.38
C SER A 14 -0.34 -4.05 8.53
N GLY A 15 -0.84 -4.69 7.48
CA GLY A 15 -1.19 -6.11 7.51
C GLY A 15 0.02 -7.03 7.70
N LEU A 16 1.15 -6.69 7.06
CA LEU A 16 2.40 -7.44 7.23
C LEU A 16 2.97 -7.27 8.64
N ILE A 17 2.88 -6.07 9.19
CA ILE A 17 3.31 -5.77 10.58
C ILE A 17 2.42 -6.52 11.57
N ALA A 18 1.09 -6.52 11.39
CA ALA A 18 0.13 -7.21 12.25
C ALA A 18 0.42 -8.72 12.37
N LYS A 19 0.94 -9.34 11.31
CA LYS A 19 1.35 -10.76 11.30
C LYS A 19 2.86 -10.98 11.42
N LYS A 20 3.62 -9.96 11.85
CA LYS A 20 5.06 -10.03 12.15
C LYS A 20 5.96 -10.38 10.95
N PHE A 21 5.52 -10.14 9.73
CA PHE A 21 6.36 -10.22 8.54
C PHE A 21 7.28 -9.00 8.39
N LEU A 22 6.94 -7.91 9.07
CA LEU A 22 7.75 -6.70 9.20
C LEU A 22 7.78 -6.25 10.65
N SER A 23 8.83 -5.51 11.03
CA SER A 23 9.03 -5.02 12.39
C SER A 23 7.94 -4.05 12.82
N ASP A 24 7.52 -4.16 14.09
CA ASP A 24 6.53 -3.27 14.70
C ASP A 24 7.22 -1.93 15.08
N PRO A 25 6.76 -0.77 14.57
CA PRO A 25 7.31 0.54 14.90
C PRO A 25 6.78 1.09 16.23
N MET A 26 5.71 0.52 16.80
CA MET A 26 5.06 1.06 18.03
C MET A 26 6.03 1.30 19.19
N PRO A 27 7.00 0.40 19.49
CA PRO A 27 7.95 0.62 20.59
C PRO A 27 8.94 1.77 20.34
N HIS A 28 9.08 2.21 19.09
CA HIS A 28 10.13 3.15 18.66
C HIS A 28 9.59 4.53 18.26
N CYS A 29 8.27 4.66 18.11
CA CYS A 29 7.63 5.87 17.62
C CYS A 29 6.77 6.55 18.68
N HIS A 30 6.69 7.87 18.63
CA HIS A 30 5.81 8.65 19.48
C HIS A 30 4.34 8.49 19.08
N VAL A 31 4.11 8.45 17.76
CA VAL A 31 2.79 8.27 17.16
C VAL A 31 2.94 7.33 15.94
N VAL A 32 1.98 6.45 15.78
CA VAL A 32 1.86 5.61 14.57
C VAL A 32 0.51 5.85 13.93
N THR A 33 0.48 6.07 12.62
CA THR A 33 -0.74 6.20 11.84
C THR A 33 -0.88 5.06 10.85
N THR A 34 -2.12 4.69 10.55
CA THR A 34 -2.41 3.71 9.49
C THR A 34 -3.76 3.94 8.86
N THR A 35 -3.92 3.45 7.65
CA THR A 35 -5.24 3.21 7.06
C THR A 35 -5.68 1.77 7.34
N THR A 36 -6.99 1.53 7.34
CA THR A 36 -7.57 0.20 7.62
C THR A 36 -7.95 -0.58 6.37
N HIS A 37 -7.86 0.00 5.18
CA HIS A 37 -8.39 -0.52 3.91
C HIS A 37 -7.33 -0.95 2.88
N LYS A 38 -6.06 -1.06 3.28
CA LYS A 38 -4.98 -1.54 2.41
C LYS A 38 -4.65 -3.00 2.75
N THR A 39 -3.43 -3.30 3.19
CA THR A 39 -3.05 -4.68 3.54
C THR A 39 -3.83 -5.25 4.74
N LEU A 40 -4.40 -4.41 5.61
CA LEU A 40 -5.34 -4.86 6.65
C LEU A 40 -6.69 -5.33 6.10
N ARG A 41 -7.01 -5.01 4.84
CA ARG A 41 -8.21 -5.49 4.13
C ARG A 41 -9.56 -5.17 4.82
N GLY A 42 -9.58 -4.13 5.66
CA GLY A 42 -10.78 -3.66 6.38
C GLY A 42 -11.53 -2.52 5.68
N ALA A 43 -12.50 -1.96 6.37
CA ALA A 43 -13.25 -0.80 5.92
C ALA A 43 -12.36 0.42 5.74
N ARG A 44 -12.73 1.33 4.81
CA ARG A 44 -12.00 2.58 4.57
C ARG A 44 -12.04 3.49 5.79
N GLY A 45 -10.86 3.86 6.26
CA GLY A 45 -10.68 4.78 7.37
C GLY A 45 -9.22 4.85 7.81
N GLY A 46 -8.97 5.63 8.85
CA GLY A 46 -7.67 5.79 9.48
C GLY A 46 -7.67 5.41 10.96
N LEU A 47 -6.48 5.24 11.49
CA LEU A 47 -6.18 5.03 12.91
C LEU A 47 -4.98 5.88 13.29
N ILE A 48 -5.02 6.45 14.49
CA ILE A 48 -3.88 7.08 15.16
C ILE A 48 -3.63 6.31 16.44
N MET A 49 -2.40 5.87 16.66
CA MET A 49 -2.03 5.02 17.78
C MET A 49 -0.86 5.63 18.55
N ILE A 50 -0.91 5.51 19.86
CA ILE A 50 0.16 5.88 20.79
C ILE A 50 0.39 4.67 21.69
N GLY A 51 1.59 4.10 21.68
CA GLY A 51 1.89 2.86 22.42
C GLY A 51 1.87 3.07 23.93
N LYS A 52 2.46 4.16 24.40
CA LYS A 52 2.43 4.61 25.78
C LYS A 52 2.14 6.10 25.79
N ASP A 53 1.08 6.51 26.49
CA ASP A 53 0.70 7.91 26.56
C ASP A 53 1.73 8.71 27.39
N TYR A 54 1.91 9.98 27.04
CA TYR A 54 2.89 10.87 27.63
C TYR A 54 2.40 12.30 27.66
N GLU A 55 2.98 13.13 28.53
CA GLU A 55 2.71 14.55 28.59
C GLU A 55 3.13 15.23 27.27
N ASN A 56 2.26 16.11 26.75
CA ASN A 56 2.57 16.77 25.49
C ASN A 56 3.82 17.66 25.60
N PRO A 57 4.72 17.62 24.62
CA PRO A 57 5.96 18.41 24.65
C PRO A 57 5.76 19.88 24.27
N PHE A 58 4.53 20.27 23.90
CA PHE A 58 4.20 21.63 23.47
C PHE A 58 3.83 22.55 24.65
N GLY A 59 3.87 22.03 25.87
CA GLY A 59 3.53 22.78 27.08
C GLY A 59 2.05 23.14 27.22
N LEU A 60 1.15 22.48 26.47
CA LEU A 60 -0.28 22.75 26.50
C LEU A 60 -0.90 22.21 27.80
N LYS A 61 -1.61 23.08 28.51
CA LYS A 61 -2.17 22.80 29.84
C LYS A 61 -3.69 22.87 29.86
N PHE A 62 -4.27 22.20 30.84
CA PHE A 62 -5.64 22.42 31.28
C PHE A 62 -5.74 23.73 32.08
N LYS A 63 -6.98 24.18 32.35
CA LYS A 63 -7.24 25.37 33.17
C LYS A 63 -6.69 25.25 34.59
N ASN A 64 -6.56 24.04 35.12
CA ASN A 64 -5.99 23.76 36.44
C ASN A 64 -4.44 23.74 36.46
N GLY A 65 -3.78 24.04 35.35
CA GLY A 65 -2.31 24.11 35.24
C GLY A 65 -1.62 22.78 34.87
N ASN A 66 -2.30 21.65 34.93
CA ASN A 66 -1.72 20.34 34.57
C ASN A 66 -1.48 20.24 33.08
N LEU A 67 -0.37 19.59 32.65
CA LEU A 67 -0.11 19.28 31.26
C LEU A 67 -1.17 18.32 30.71
N LYS A 68 -1.55 18.54 29.47
CA LYS A 68 -2.42 17.60 28.74
C LYS A 68 -1.58 16.42 28.28
N MET A 69 -2.13 15.23 28.34
CA MET A 69 -1.54 14.04 27.72
C MET A 69 -1.63 14.15 26.19
N MET A 70 -0.70 13.50 25.48
CA MET A 70 -0.67 13.55 24.03
C MET A 70 -1.92 12.94 23.40
N SER A 71 -2.43 11.84 23.95
CA SER A 71 -3.71 11.25 23.54
C SER A 71 -4.84 12.28 23.53
N LYS A 72 -4.91 13.12 24.58
CA LYS A 72 -5.94 14.16 24.67
C LYS A 72 -5.83 15.23 23.58
N LEU A 73 -4.62 15.55 23.15
CA LEU A 73 -4.41 16.48 22.03
C LEU A 73 -4.84 15.86 20.71
N VAL A 74 -4.51 14.58 20.50
CA VAL A 74 -4.93 13.82 19.31
C VAL A 74 -6.45 13.70 19.27
N ASP A 75 -7.10 13.34 20.37
CA ASP A 75 -8.56 13.27 20.45
C ASP A 75 -9.22 14.61 20.09
N LEU A 76 -8.72 15.72 20.63
CA LEU A 76 -9.24 17.05 20.33
C LEU A 76 -9.00 17.47 18.88
N ALA A 77 -7.89 17.06 18.29
CA ALA A 77 -7.60 17.31 16.89
C ALA A 77 -8.51 16.50 15.96
N VAL A 78 -8.86 15.27 16.34
CA VAL A 78 -9.83 14.45 15.60
C VAL A 78 -11.23 15.02 15.81
N PHE A 79 -11.69 15.13 17.04
CA PHE A 79 -13.02 15.66 17.36
C PHE A 79 -12.95 16.67 18.53
N PRO A 80 -13.45 17.88 18.35
CA PRO A 80 -14.15 18.44 17.18
C PRO A 80 -13.25 19.10 16.12
N GLY A 81 -11.93 18.91 16.20
CA GLY A 81 -10.97 19.65 15.37
C GLY A 81 -11.14 19.45 13.86
N ASN A 82 -11.29 18.21 13.41
CA ASN A 82 -11.40 17.85 11.99
C ASN A 82 -12.64 17.03 11.65
N GLN A 83 -13.22 16.30 12.61
CA GLN A 83 -14.35 15.40 12.41
C GLN A 83 -15.58 15.90 13.17
N GLY A 84 -16.77 15.42 12.78
CA GLY A 84 -18.04 15.60 13.47
C GLY A 84 -18.56 14.26 14.00
N GLY A 85 -19.86 14.00 13.83
CA GLY A 85 -20.49 12.75 14.25
C GLY A 85 -19.80 11.54 13.60
N PRO A 86 -19.43 10.51 14.38
CA PRO A 86 -18.71 9.36 13.85
C PRO A 86 -19.58 8.50 12.93
N LEU A 87 -18.97 7.91 11.91
CA LEU A 87 -19.60 6.91 11.05
C LEU A 87 -19.57 5.54 11.75
N GLU A 88 -20.54 5.26 12.59
CA GLU A 88 -20.54 4.08 13.46
C GLU A 88 -20.54 2.77 12.68
N HIS A 89 -21.20 2.71 11.51
CA HIS A 89 -21.14 1.56 10.62
C HIS A 89 -19.72 1.28 10.09
N VAL A 90 -18.91 2.32 9.85
CA VAL A 90 -17.49 2.16 9.48
C VAL A 90 -16.68 1.68 10.67
N ILE A 91 -16.96 2.18 11.89
CA ILE A 91 -16.29 1.73 13.12
C ILE A 91 -16.58 0.26 13.37
N ALA A 92 -17.86 -0.16 13.26
CA ALA A 92 -18.23 -1.57 13.36
C ALA A 92 -17.54 -2.44 12.30
N ALA A 93 -17.48 -1.98 11.06
CA ALA A 93 -16.78 -2.70 9.99
C ALA A 93 -15.27 -2.78 10.21
N LYS A 94 -14.64 -1.76 10.84
CA LYS A 94 -13.24 -1.85 11.27
C LYS A 94 -13.05 -2.92 12.34
N ALA A 95 -13.97 -3.02 13.32
CA ALA A 95 -13.89 -4.04 14.36
C ALA A 95 -13.95 -5.46 13.78
N VAL A 96 -14.79 -5.69 12.77
CA VAL A 96 -14.83 -6.95 12.03
C VAL A 96 -13.49 -7.20 11.31
N GLY A 97 -12.99 -6.22 10.56
CA GLY A 97 -11.71 -6.34 9.85
C GLY A 97 -10.52 -6.61 10.79
N PHE A 98 -10.52 -6.04 12.00
CA PHE A 98 -9.49 -6.35 13.00
C PHE A 98 -9.66 -7.76 13.58
N GLY A 99 -10.90 -8.22 13.78
CA GLY A 99 -11.19 -9.61 14.16
C GLY A 99 -10.66 -10.59 13.12
N GLU A 100 -10.90 -10.35 11.83
CA GLU A 100 -10.34 -11.13 10.73
C GLU A 100 -8.81 -11.09 10.72
N ALA A 101 -8.20 -9.92 10.96
CA ALA A 101 -6.76 -9.77 11.02
C ALA A 101 -6.10 -10.50 12.21
N LEU A 102 -6.84 -10.82 13.26
CA LEU A 102 -6.37 -11.65 14.37
C LEU A 102 -6.39 -13.13 14.06
N ASP A 103 -7.26 -13.58 13.16
CA ASP A 103 -7.42 -14.99 12.78
C ASP A 103 -6.17 -15.55 12.06
N ASP A 104 -5.94 -16.86 12.20
CA ASP A 104 -4.80 -17.54 11.58
C ASP A 104 -4.89 -17.57 10.05
N SER A 105 -6.09 -17.54 9.49
CA SER A 105 -6.29 -17.43 8.04
C SER A 105 -5.69 -16.16 7.44
N PHE A 106 -5.65 -15.09 8.23
CA PHE A 106 -5.03 -13.84 7.81
C PHE A 106 -3.50 -13.94 7.71
N TYR A 107 -2.86 -14.79 8.53
CA TYR A 107 -1.43 -15.11 8.39
C TYR A 107 -1.16 -15.73 7.01
N ASN A 108 -1.92 -16.73 6.64
CA ASN A 108 -1.80 -17.42 5.35
C ASN A 108 -2.04 -16.46 4.17
N TYR A 109 -2.99 -15.54 4.33
CA TYR A 109 -3.24 -14.48 3.32
C TYR A 109 -2.02 -13.57 3.16
N ILE A 110 -1.46 -13.05 4.24
CA ILE A 110 -0.29 -12.14 4.20
C ILE A 110 0.95 -12.86 3.67
N GLU A 111 1.17 -14.09 4.05
CA GLU A 111 2.26 -14.91 3.52
C GLU A 111 2.14 -15.05 1.99
N ARG A 112 0.95 -15.37 1.49
CA ARG A 112 0.67 -15.45 0.06
C ARG A 112 0.84 -14.10 -0.64
N VAL A 113 0.39 -13.01 -0.03
CA VAL A 113 0.62 -11.65 -0.56
C VAL A 113 2.10 -11.39 -0.79
N LYS A 114 2.94 -11.74 0.18
CA LYS A 114 4.39 -11.56 0.11
C LYS A 114 5.04 -12.48 -0.95
N ASN A 115 4.65 -13.75 -1.00
CA ASN A 115 5.14 -14.72 -1.98
C ASN A 115 4.75 -14.31 -3.40
N ASN A 116 3.51 -13.91 -3.62
CA ASN A 116 3.06 -13.38 -4.90
C ASN A 116 3.84 -12.13 -5.32
N ALA A 117 4.16 -11.22 -4.38
CA ALA A 117 4.95 -10.04 -4.67
C ALA A 117 6.39 -10.39 -5.05
N SER A 118 7.02 -11.33 -4.35
CA SER A 118 8.36 -11.82 -4.68
C SER A 118 8.38 -12.49 -6.07
N THR A 119 7.39 -13.34 -6.36
CA THR A 119 7.26 -14.00 -7.67
C THR A 119 7.06 -12.97 -8.78
N MET A 120 6.16 -11.99 -8.59
CA MET A 120 5.92 -10.91 -9.56
C MET A 120 7.19 -10.10 -9.83
N CYS A 121 7.92 -9.75 -8.78
CA CYS A 121 9.18 -9.03 -8.88
C CYS A 121 10.22 -9.79 -9.70
N ASN A 122 10.43 -11.09 -9.41
CA ASN A 122 11.37 -11.94 -10.10
C ASN A 122 11.00 -12.15 -11.58
N GLU A 123 9.71 -12.28 -11.88
CA GLU A 123 9.22 -12.36 -13.26
C GLU A 123 9.48 -11.07 -14.05
N PHE A 124 9.31 -9.89 -13.45
CA PHE A 124 9.68 -8.63 -14.09
C PHE A 124 11.19 -8.52 -14.33
N ILE A 125 12.01 -8.88 -13.35
CA ILE A 125 13.47 -8.87 -13.48
C ILE A 125 13.91 -9.82 -14.60
N SER A 126 13.35 -11.04 -14.68
CA SER A 126 13.68 -12.03 -15.73
C SER A 126 13.34 -11.54 -17.14
N ARG A 127 12.34 -10.64 -17.28
CA ARG A 127 11.94 -10.00 -18.52
C ARG A 127 12.73 -8.71 -18.81
N GLY A 128 13.76 -8.42 -18.01
CA GLY A 128 14.64 -7.28 -18.17
C GLY A 128 14.05 -5.94 -17.75
N TYR A 129 13.09 -5.93 -16.82
CA TYR A 129 12.63 -4.70 -16.18
C TYR A 129 13.56 -4.29 -15.04
N ASN A 130 13.73 -2.99 -14.86
CA ASN A 130 14.45 -2.45 -13.74
C ASN A 130 13.49 -2.30 -12.53
N VAL A 131 13.54 -3.24 -11.60
CA VAL A 131 12.80 -3.14 -10.34
C VAL A 131 13.64 -2.34 -9.34
N VAL A 132 13.09 -1.26 -8.81
CA VAL A 132 13.77 -0.43 -7.80
C VAL A 132 14.11 -1.30 -6.59
N SER A 133 15.32 -1.14 -6.07
CA SER A 133 15.94 -1.99 -5.02
C SER A 133 16.21 -3.43 -5.45
N ASN A 134 16.02 -3.77 -6.72
CA ASN A 134 16.24 -5.11 -7.28
C ASN A 134 15.51 -6.23 -6.51
N GLY A 135 14.33 -5.90 -5.94
CA GLY A 135 13.53 -6.85 -5.16
C GLY A 135 12.41 -6.18 -4.39
N THR A 136 11.71 -6.99 -3.59
CA THR A 136 10.71 -6.51 -2.63
C THR A 136 10.65 -7.39 -1.39
N ASP A 137 10.55 -6.75 -0.22
CA ASP A 137 10.34 -7.41 1.08
C ASP A 137 8.89 -7.31 1.57
N ASN A 138 8.04 -6.66 0.78
CA ASN A 138 6.66 -6.37 1.16
C ASN A 138 5.65 -6.77 0.06
N HIS A 139 4.52 -6.10 -0.03
CA HIS A 139 3.39 -6.40 -0.89
C HIS A 139 3.39 -5.67 -2.23
N LEU A 140 4.37 -4.80 -2.48
CA LEU A 140 4.41 -3.98 -3.69
C LEU A 140 5.84 -3.87 -4.25
N MET A 141 5.92 -3.46 -5.51
CA MET A 141 7.18 -3.13 -6.18
C MET A 141 7.02 -1.90 -7.05
N LEU A 142 8.11 -1.19 -7.24
CA LEU A 142 8.23 -0.06 -8.14
C LEU A 142 9.13 -0.45 -9.31
N ILE A 143 8.63 -0.27 -10.52
CA ILE A 143 9.34 -0.60 -11.75
C ILE A 143 9.73 0.69 -12.46
N ASP A 144 11.01 0.83 -12.78
CA ASP A 144 11.54 1.89 -13.60
C ASP A 144 11.41 1.50 -15.08
N LEU A 145 10.63 2.27 -15.84
CA LEU A 145 10.29 1.99 -17.23
C LEU A 145 11.23 2.68 -18.24
N ARG A 146 12.24 3.42 -17.76
CA ARG A 146 13.16 4.15 -18.66
C ARG A 146 13.86 3.23 -19.65
N ASN A 147 14.20 2.00 -19.24
CA ASN A 147 14.79 1.00 -20.12
C ASN A 147 13.81 0.34 -21.12
N LYS A 148 12.51 0.60 -20.98
CA LYS A 148 11.46 0.15 -21.91
C LYS A 148 10.98 1.29 -22.82
N ASN A 149 11.57 2.49 -22.71
CA ASN A 149 11.24 3.68 -23.50
C ASN A 149 9.75 4.10 -23.45
N ILE A 150 9.09 3.88 -22.32
CA ILE A 150 7.69 4.25 -22.09
C ILE A 150 7.60 5.07 -20.80
N THR A 151 6.69 6.04 -20.76
CA THR A 151 6.43 6.81 -19.53
C THR A 151 5.49 6.07 -18.59
N GLY A 152 5.53 6.39 -17.28
CA GLY A 152 4.57 5.84 -16.33
C GLY A 152 3.12 6.16 -16.70
N LYS A 153 2.87 7.37 -17.26
CA LYS A 153 1.55 7.78 -17.73
C LYS A 153 1.03 6.94 -18.89
N ASP A 154 1.88 6.68 -19.89
CA ASP A 154 1.46 5.90 -21.06
C ASP A 154 1.25 4.43 -20.68
N ALA A 155 2.12 3.87 -19.83
CA ALA A 155 1.97 2.51 -19.30
C ALA A 155 0.68 2.38 -18.45
N GLU A 156 0.41 3.32 -17.53
CA GLU A 156 -0.84 3.35 -16.76
C GLU A 156 -2.06 3.39 -17.68
N SER A 157 -2.05 4.26 -18.69
CA SER A 157 -3.15 4.41 -19.64
C SER A 157 -3.41 3.14 -20.46
N ALA A 158 -2.35 2.49 -20.95
CA ALA A 158 -2.46 1.24 -21.70
C ALA A 158 -2.97 0.08 -20.83
N LEU A 159 -2.46 -0.04 -19.62
CA LEU A 159 -2.90 -1.06 -18.66
C LEU A 159 -4.36 -0.90 -18.27
N VAL A 160 -4.83 0.33 -18.03
CA VAL A 160 -6.25 0.61 -17.74
C VAL A 160 -7.15 0.20 -18.91
N LYS A 161 -6.73 0.42 -20.17
CA LYS A 161 -7.48 -0.06 -21.35
C LYS A 161 -7.61 -1.58 -21.39
N ALA A 162 -6.60 -2.29 -20.87
CA ALA A 162 -6.59 -3.74 -20.76
C ALA A 162 -7.24 -4.27 -19.45
N ASP A 163 -7.96 -3.44 -18.70
CA ASP A 163 -8.59 -3.75 -17.41
C ASP A 163 -7.56 -4.16 -16.31
N ILE A 164 -6.31 -3.72 -16.44
CA ILE A 164 -5.28 -3.91 -15.42
C ILE A 164 -5.07 -2.60 -14.66
N THR A 165 -5.41 -2.59 -13.37
CA THR A 165 -5.22 -1.41 -12.52
C THR A 165 -3.79 -1.32 -12.02
N ALA A 166 -3.13 -0.21 -12.31
CA ALA A 166 -1.79 0.12 -11.83
C ALA A 166 -1.71 1.63 -11.53
N ASN A 167 -0.64 2.05 -10.87
CA ASN A 167 -0.39 3.47 -10.60
C ASN A 167 0.94 3.89 -11.20
N LYS A 168 0.92 4.95 -12.03
CA LYS A 168 2.17 5.63 -12.37
C LYS A 168 2.82 6.17 -11.11
N ASN A 169 4.13 6.15 -11.03
CA ASN A 169 4.88 6.53 -9.85
C ASN A 169 6.24 7.12 -10.25
N MET A 170 6.70 8.15 -9.54
CA MET A 170 8.07 8.60 -9.70
C MET A 170 9.05 7.53 -9.22
N VAL A 171 10.16 7.40 -9.93
CA VAL A 171 11.30 6.59 -9.51
C VAL A 171 12.36 7.47 -8.80
N PRO A 172 13.30 6.89 -8.06
CA PRO A 172 14.42 7.66 -7.52
C PRO A 172 15.15 8.44 -8.63
N TYR A 173 15.39 9.73 -8.35
CA TYR A 173 16.01 10.67 -9.30
C TYR A 173 15.28 10.73 -10.65
N ASP A 174 13.94 10.72 -10.63
CA ASP A 174 13.12 10.85 -11.81
C ASP A 174 13.29 12.24 -12.45
N ASP A 175 13.56 12.26 -13.76
CA ASP A 175 13.69 13.48 -14.56
C ASP A 175 12.35 13.99 -15.11
N LYS A 176 11.30 13.21 -14.96
CA LYS A 176 9.94 13.55 -15.39
C LYS A 176 9.14 14.24 -14.29
N SER A 177 8.12 14.99 -14.70
CA SER A 177 7.20 15.58 -13.74
C SER A 177 6.32 14.52 -13.05
N PRO A 178 5.77 14.81 -11.84
CA PRO A 178 4.86 13.88 -11.15
C PRO A 178 3.60 13.51 -11.95
N PHE A 179 3.24 14.27 -12.97
CA PHE A 179 2.09 14.01 -13.85
C PHE A 179 2.40 13.00 -14.98
N ILE A 180 3.69 12.79 -15.28
CA ILE A 180 4.17 11.89 -16.34
C ILE A 180 4.82 10.66 -15.72
N THR A 181 5.83 10.85 -14.88
CA THR A 181 6.66 9.85 -14.21
C THR A 181 7.42 8.92 -15.14
N SER A 182 8.44 8.25 -14.60
CA SER A 182 9.20 7.23 -15.33
C SER A 182 8.93 5.82 -14.80
N GLY A 183 8.07 5.66 -13.81
CA GLY A 183 7.82 4.37 -13.18
C GLY A 183 6.36 4.02 -13.06
N ILE A 184 6.15 2.75 -12.74
CA ILE A 184 4.85 2.18 -12.44
C ILE A 184 4.94 1.29 -11.21
N ARG A 185 3.89 1.29 -10.38
CA ARG A 185 3.82 0.51 -9.15
C ARG A 185 2.75 -0.55 -9.23
N PHE A 186 3.13 -1.77 -8.86
CA PHE A 186 2.24 -2.91 -8.71
C PHE A 186 2.22 -3.41 -7.26
N GLY A 187 1.12 -4.06 -6.88
CA GLY A 187 0.96 -4.71 -5.59
C GLY A 187 0.03 -5.90 -5.68
N THR A 188 0.19 -6.86 -4.78
CA THR A 188 -0.46 -8.16 -4.84
C THR A 188 -1.67 -8.38 -3.92
N PRO A 189 -2.00 -7.51 -2.93
CA PRO A 189 -3.09 -7.78 -2.00
C PRO A 189 -4.45 -8.06 -2.67
N ALA A 190 -4.82 -7.27 -3.69
CA ALA A 190 -6.11 -7.40 -4.36
C ALA A 190 -6.24 -8.71 -5.14
N ILE A 191 -5.23 -9.08 -5.90
CA ILE A 191 -5.23 -10.33 -6.67
C ILE A 191 -5.12 -11.56 -5.77
N THR A 192 -4.37 -11.46 -4.66
CA THR A 192 -4.32 -12.52 -3.64
C THR A 192 -5.67 -12.72 -2.96
N THR A 193 -6.41 -11.65 -2.68
CA THR A 193 -7.78 -11.73 -2.15
C THR A 193 -8.73 -12.42 -3.13
N ARG A 194 -8.49 -12.28 -4.45
CA ARG A 194 -9.24 -13.00 -5.49
C ARG A 194 -8.85 -14.46 -5.65
N GLY A 195 -7.84 -14.93 -4.93
CA GLY A 195 -7.42 -16.33 -4.90
C GLY A 195 -6.20 -16.66 -5.75
N LEU A 196 -5.59 -15.69 -6.43
CA LEU A 196 -4.40 -15.95 -7.24
C LEU A 196 -3.22 -16.40 -6.37
N VAL A 197 -2.48 -17.37 -6.90
CA VAL A 197 -1.28 -17.96 -6.30
C VAL A 197 -0.06 -17.74 -7.19
N GLU A 198 1.12 -18.12 -6.74
CA GLU A 198 2.40 -17.87 -7.43
C GLU A 198 2.43 -18.35 -8.89
N SER A 199 1.76 -19.46 -9.20
CA SER A 199 1.66 -19.97 -10.58
C SER A 199 0.89 -19.01 -11.50
N ASP A 200 -0.13 -18.33 -10.98
CA ASP A 200 -0.97 -17.39 -11.73
C ASP A 200 -0.24 -16.08 -11.97
N ILE A 201 0.64 -15.69 -11.03
CA ILE A 201 1.39 -14.44 -11.11
C ILE A 201 2.27 -14.35 -12.36
N LYS A 202 2.79 -15.47 -12.84
CA LYS A 202 3.55 -15.53 -14.11
C LYS A 202 2.70 -15.06 -15.29
N ASN A 203 1.48 -15.55 -15.39
CA ASN A 203 0.53 -15.17 -16.43
C ASN A 203 0.12 -13.68 -16.29
N VAL A 204 -0.06 -13.20 -15.05
CA VAL A 204 -0.34 -11.78 -14.80
C VAL A 204 0.80 -10.91 -15.31
N VAL A 205 2.06 -11.25 -15.00
CA VAL A 205 3.23 -10.49 -15.49
C VAL A 205 3.35 -10.57 -17.01
N GLU A 206 3.07 -11.72 -17.62
CA GLU A 206 3.06 -11.88 -19.08
C GLU A 206 2.05 -10.94 -19.75
N MET A 207 0.82 -10.87 -19.22
CA MET A 207 -0.19 -9.93 -19.72
C MET A 207 0.25 -8.46 -19.56
N ILE A 208 0.83 -8.10 -18.40
CA ILE A 208 1.36 -6.75 -18.17
C ILE A 208 2.49 -6.42 -19.17
N ASP A 209 3.44 -7.33 -19.35
CA ASP A 209 4.56 -7.17 -20.30
C ASP A 209 4.07 -7.00 -21.74
N LYS A 210 3.09 -7.82 -22.16
CA LYS A 210 2.45 -7.72 -23.48
C LYS A 210 1.81 -6.35 -23.70
N VAL A 211 1.13 -5.80 -22.68
CA VAL A 211 0.55 -4.44 -22.74
C VAL A 211 1.63 -3.36 -22.82
N ILE A 212 2.67 -3.43 -22.00
CA ILE A 212 3.73 -2.42 -21.96
C ILE A 212 4.48 -2.38 -23.27
N LEU A 213 4.82 -3.54 -23.85
CA LEU A 213 5.55 -3.63 -25.10
C LEU A 213 4.71 -3.24 -26.34
N ASN A 214 3.38 -3.23 -26.21
CA ASN A 214 2.45 -2.92 -27.31
C ASN A 214 1.43 -1.82 -26.90
N HIS A 215 1.87 -0.86 -26.11
CA HIS A 215 1.01 0.13 -25.45
C HIS A 215 0.18 1.03 -26.40
N ASP A 216 0.56 1.13 -27.64
CA ASP A 216 -0.11 1.87 -28.74
C ASP A 216 -0.93 0.97 -29.67
N ASN A 217 -0.93 -0.35 -29.48
CA ASN A 217 -1.64 -1.32 -30.32
C ASN A 217 -2.99 -1.73 -29.70
N GLU A 218 -4.06 -1.06 -30.11
CA GLU A 218 -5.41 -1.31 -29.61
C GLU A 218 -5.89 -2.77 -29.76
N ASN A 219 -5.45 -3.49 -30.81
CA ASN A 219 -5.85 -4.89 -30.99
C ASN A 219 -5.23 -5.77 -29.91
N VAL A 220 -3.95 -5.56 -29.58
CA VAL A 220 -3.26 -6.29 -28.52
C VAL A 220 -3.85 -5.95 -27.14
N LEU A 221 -4.15 -4.66 -26.89
CA LEU A 221 -4.77 -4.25 -25.64
C LEU A 221 -6.15 -4.92 -25.44
N ASN A 222 -6.96 -4.99 -26.51
CA ASN A 222 -8.26 -5.65 -26.48
C ASN A 222 -8.16 -7.17 -26.33
N GLU A 223 -7.15 -7.81 -26.87
CA GLU A 223 -6.87 -9.24 -26.66
C GLU A 223 -6.54 -9.50 -25.20
N VAL A 224 -5.55 -8.77 -24.64
CA VAL A 224 -5.17 -8.91 -23.23
C VAL A 224 -6.35 -8.61 -22.29
N LYS A 225 -7.18 -7.61 -22.61
CA LYS A 225 -8.41 -7.33 -21.85
C LYS A 225 -9.32 -8.55 -21.73
N LYS A 226 -9.51 -9.30 -22.83
CA LYS A 226 -10.31 -10.55 -22.81
C LYS A 226 -9.66 -11.60 -21.90
N ASP A 227 -8.34 -11.78 -22.00
CA ASP A 227 -7.59 -12.73 -21.20
C ASP A 227 -7.68 -12.38 -19.69
N VAL A 228 -7.53 -11.09 -19.34
CA VAL A 228 -7.71 -10.59 -17.96
C VAL A 228 -9.11 -10.89 -17.45
N ASN A 229 -10.15 -10.58 -18.23
CA ASN A 229 -11.54 -10.80 -17.82
C ASN A 229 -11.91 -12.29 -17.72
N GLN A 230 -11.24 -13.16 -18.47
CA GLN A 230 -11.40 -14.61 -18.36
C GLN A 230 -10.71 -15.16 -17.11
N MET A 231 -9.60 -14.55 -16.69
CA MET A 231 -8.83 -14.99 -15.52
C MET A 231 -9.48 -14.56 -14.19
N MET A 232 -10.20 -13.41 -14.17
CA MET A 232 -10.74 -12.75 -12.97
C MET A 232 -12.21 -13.08 -12.69
#